data_f2df7130e9ab44c18b8bc6dae053e30a
#
_entry.id   f2df7130e9ab44c18b8bc6dae053e30a
#
_cell.length_a   1.000
_cell.length_b   1.000
_cell.length_c   1.000
_cell.angle_alpha   90.00
_cell.angle_beta   90.00
_cell.angle_gamma   90.00
#
_symmetry.space_group_name_H-M   'P 1'
#
loop_
_entity.id
_entity.type
_entity.pdbx_description
1 polymer ?
#
loop_
_entity_poly.entity_id
_entity_poly.type
_entity_poly.pdbx_seq_one_letter_code
_entity_poly.pdbx_strand_id
1 'polypeptide(L)'
;MIIEVRAENCYAFRDEITFSMKADMRSKKFCSNVHKENKFNILKTVGIYGPNNAGKTCLIKCIRAIRGILLDEENELMPNIFTGNSVCELGMTFMSTGRKFAYDFKYDVQNKEYIYEKFSEIKKDEYDNEKEVCWLKKDSLSGEYKCIDENLQGMFSVISKNNLLYNLIDVSKFEKMAEMKSHLIGLAKKIEVVNMNNIPMKHTIELMKNKNSLQNKIVAFIKNADLYLDNFEYVEMDNIETEFEGSNDKPEEEVLDVVENLMDQIRLVSTYKGVRVPSLLFDSTGTKKIAALASYVIEALEQGKILVIDELDSSIHFKLTRAIVAMFNNELNESAQMIFTVHDINLMDCKRMFRKEQIWFVHKDEEGVYVYSLADFTAEDGIRDTTDIIEKYKKGVLGALPDPELINSLLSIKGNVKVGDFDVK
;
A
#
# COMPACT_ATOMS: atom_id res chain seq x y z
N MET A 1 12.28 2.45 2.79
CA MET A 1 11.03 3.27 2.89
C MET A 1 10.72 3.90 1.56
N ILE A 2 9.46 3.97 1.18
CA ILE A 2 8.99 4.70 -0.02
C ILE A 2 9.04 6.20 0.26
N ILE A 3 9.54 6.98 -0.70
CA ILE A 3 9.54 8.44 -0.65
C ILE A 3 8.52 9.03 -1.62
N GLU A 4 8.38 8.42 -2.80
CA GLU A 4 7.51 8.94 -3.85
C GLU A 4 7.10 7.81 -4.80
N VAL A 5 5.87 7.86 -5.26
CA VAL A 5 5.33 6.97 -6.30
C VAL A 5 4.81 7.84 -7.44
N ARG A 6 5.19 7.51 -8.68
CA ARG A 6 4.71 8.14 -9.90
C ARG A 6 3.98 7.12 -10.75
N ALA A 7 2.91 7.55 -11.39
CA ALA A 7 2.18 6.72 -12.34
C ALA A 7 1.56 7.59 -13.43
N GLU A 8 1.61 7.11 -14.67
CA GLU A 8 0.97 7.72 -15.84
C GLU A 8 0.38 6.61 -16.71
N ASN A 9 -0.78 6.86 -17.29
CA ASN A 9 -1.51 5.90 -18.10
C ASN A 9 -1.71 4.54 -17.44
N CYS A 10 -2.03 4.54 -16.14
CA CYS A 10 -2.21 3.33 -15.33
C CYS A 10 -3.57 3.34 -14.62
N TYR A 11 -4.39 2.32 -14.82
CA TYR A 11 -5.72 2.18 -14.19
C TYR A 11 -6.61 3.42 -14.40
N ALA A 12 -6.94 4.15 -13.32
CA ALA A 12 -7.73 5.37 -13.39
C ALA A 12 -6.91 6.62 -13.78
N PHE A 13 -5.60 6.56 -13.68
CA PHE A 13 -4.71 7.71 -13.94
C PHE A 13 -4.39 7.80 -15.43
N ARG A 14 -4.94 8.82 -16.10
CA ARG A 14 -4.64 9.15 -17.49
C ARG A 14 -3.33 9.91 -17.57
N ASP A 15 -3.24 10.97 -16.80
CA ASP A 15 -2.12 11.89 -16.74
C ASP A 15 -1.17 11.49 -15.59
N GLU A 16 0.05 12.01 -15.58
CA GLU A 16 1.02 11.73 -14.54
C GLU A 16 0.51 12.20 -13.17
N ILE A 17 0.57 11.29 -12.22
CA ILE A 17 0.36 11.60 -10.80
C ILE A 17 1.63 11.38 -10.00
N THR A 18 1.82 12.18 -8.97
CA THR A 18 2.89 12.04 -8.00
C THR A 18 2.33 11.99 -6.59
N PHE A 19 2.57 10.87 -5.92
CA PHE A 19 2.24 10.66 -4.51
C PHE A 19 3.51 10.68 -3.68
N SER A 20 3.62 11.57 -2.68
CA SER A 20 4.86 11.80 -1.95
C SER A 20 4.71 11.55 -0.45
N MET A 21 5.72 10.92 0.13
CA MET A 21 5.90 10.74 1.58
C MET A 21 7.03 11.61 2.13
N LYS A 22 7.44 12.65 1.44
CA LYS A 22 8.42 13.64 1.93
C LYS A 22 7.82 14.46 3.07
N ALA A 23 8.58 14.67 4.16
CA ALA A 23 8.17 15.54 5.25
C ALA A 23 8.75 16.95 5.08
N ASP A 24 7.90 17.98 5.27
CA ASP A 24 8.34 19.37 5.31
C ASP A 24 8.95 19.71 6.66
N MET A 25 10.26 19.91 6.71
CA MET A 25 10.99 20.19 7.97
C MET A 25 10.79 21.59 8.54
N ARG A 26 10.10 22.49 7.81
CA ARG A 26 9.68 23.80 8.35
C ARG A 26 8.63 23.63 9.45
N SER A 27 7.80 22.61 9.35
CA SER A 27 6.85 22.25 10.40
C SER A 27 7.52 21.44 11.52
N LYS A 28 7.39 21.91 12.77
CA LYS A 28 7.90 21.23 13.98
C LYS A 28 6.83 20.35 14.66
N LYS A 29 5.61 20.26 14.07
CA LYS A 29 4.53 19.45 14.64
C LYS A 29 4.80 17.96 14.34
N PHE A 30 4.43 17.11 15.30
CA PHE A 30 4.46 15.66 15.15
C PHE A 30 5.78 15.13 14.57
N CYS A 31 6.91 15.51 15.20
CA CYS A 31 8.22 15.06 14.76
C CYS A 31 8.40 13.54 14.84
N SER A 32 7.66 12.86 15.71
CA SER A 32 7.60 11.39 15.80
C SER A 32 7.06 10.72 14.55
N ASN A 33 6.24 11.44 13.75
CA ASN A 33 5.67 10.93 12.49
C ASN A 33 6.69 10.89 11.35
N VAL A 34 7.89 11.39 11.58
CA VAL A 34 8.94 11.50 10.57
C VAL A 34 10.10 10.58 10.91
N HIS A 35 10.46 9.74 9.98
CA HIS A 35 11.73 9.01 9.98
C HIS A 35 12.81 9.90 9.37
N LYS A 36 13.92 10.05 10.10
CA LYS A 36 15.07 10.84 9.66
C LYS A 36 16.22 9.91 9.33
N GLU A 37 16.63 9.89 8.10
CA GLU A 37 17.75 9.09 7.66
C GLU A 37 18.71 9.95 6.81
N ASN A 38 19.92 10.17 7.30
CA ASN A 38 20.88 11.10 6.73
C ASN A 38 20.26 12.50 6.57
N LYS A 39 20.23 13.03 5.35
CA LYS A 39 19.66 14.34 5.02
C LYS A 39 18.19 14.25 4.53
N PHE A 40 17.56 13.08 4.62
CA PHE A 40 16.21 12.85 4.13
C PHE A 40 15.22 12.67 5.28
N ASN A 41 14.02 13.19 5.08
CA ASN A 41 12.94 13.16 6.06
C ASN A 41 11.71 12.55 5.39
N ILE A 42 11.24 11.42 5.92
CA ILE A 42 10.23 10.57 5.31
C ILE A 42 9.08 10.38 6.29
N LEU A 43 7.86 10.52 5.83
CA LEU A 43 6.67 10.28 6.65
C LEU A 43 6.54 8.78 6.94
N LYS A 44 6.26 8.45 8.20
CA LYS A 44 6.00 7.07 8.64
C LYS A 44 4.63 6.58 8.22
N THR A 45 3.64 7.48 8.12
CA THR A 45 2.29 7.12 7.69
C THR A 45 1.72 8.16 6.73
N VAL A 46 0.87 7.72 5.80
CA VAL A 46 0.05 8.58 4.95
C VAL A 46 -1.33 7.95 4.75
N GLY A 47 -2.37 8.75 4.95
CA GLY A 47 -3.77 8.40 4.70
C GLY A 47 -4.28 9.02 3.40
N ILE A 48 -4.96 8.22 2.59
CA ILE A 48 -5.52 8.59 1.28
C ILE A 48 -7.04 8.62 1.39
N TYR A 49 -7.63 9.76 1.12
CA TYR A 49 -9.06 10.05 1.24
C TYR A 49 -9.69 10.36 -0.11
N GLY A 50 -11.00 10.26 -0.19
CA GLY A 50 -11.77 10.60 -1.38
C GLY A 50 -13.02 9.74 -1.53
N PRO A 51 -13.93 10.07 -2.48
CA PRO A 51 -15.15 9.33 -2.70
C PRO A 51 -14.88 7.91 -3.23
N ASN A 52 -15.94 7.09 -3.21
CA ASN A 52 -15.89 5.78 -3.85
C ASN A 52 -15.65 5.96 -5.36
N ASN A 53 -14.91 5.04 -5.95
CA ASN A 53 -14.56 5.07 -7.38
C ASN A 53 -13.73 6.29 -7.85
N ALA A 54 -13.14 7.06 -6.92
CA ALA A 54 -12.25 8.17 -7.28
C ALA A 54 -10.86 7.72 -7.76
N GLY A 55 -10.43 6.49 -7.42
CA GLY A 55 -9.11 5.98 -7.81
C GLY A 55 -8.16 5.69 -6.63
N LYS A 56 -8.62 5.74 -5.37
CA LYS A 56 -7.78 5.42 -4.19
C LYS A 56 -7.10 4.05 -4.31
N THR A 57 -7.90 3.01 -4.58
CA THR A 57 -7.40 1.65 -4.82
C THR A 57 -6.45 1.56 -6.02
N CYS A 58 -6.59 2.44 -7.03
CA CYS A 58 -5.69 2.45 -8.18
C CYS A 58 -4.27 2.86 -7.79
N LEU A 59 -4.11 3.79 -6.83
CA LEU A 59 -2.79 4.13 -6.30
C LEU A 59 -2.15 2.93 -5.56
N ILE A 60 -2.95 2.21 -4.76
CA ILE A 60 -2.49 0.96 -4.12
C ILE A 60 -2.10 -0.09 -5.17
N LYS A 61 -2.87 -0.23 -6.25
CA LYS A 61 -2.55 -1.13 -7.37
C LYS A 61 -1.25 -0.76 -8.07
N CYS A 62 -0.93 0.53 -8.23
CA CYS A 62 0.36 0.96 -8.78
C CYS A 62 1.53 0.48 -7.90
N ILE A 63 1.43 0.62 -6.57
CA ILE A 63 2.45 0.13 -5.64
C ILE A 63 2.58 -1.41 -5.72
N ARG A 64 1.45 -2.11 -5.77
CA ARG A 64 1.41 -3.58 -5.93
C ARG A 64 2.05 -4.01 -7.24
N ALA A 65 1.76 -3.31 -8.35
CA ALA A 65 2.32 -3.63 -9.66
C ALA A 65 3.85 -3.45 -9.68
N ILE A 66 4.37 -2.35 -9.11
CA ILE A 66 5.82 -2.15 -8.97
C ILE A 66 6.44 -3.30 -8.17
N ARG A 67 5.85 -3.67 -7.02
CA ARG A 67 6.33 -4.79 -6.21
C ARG A 67 6.33 -6.11 -7.01
N GLY A 68 5.22 -6.45 -7.65
CA GLY A 68 5.09 -7.68 -8.43
C GLY A 68 6.10 -7.76 -9.58
N ILE A 69 6.26 -6.68 -10.32
CA ILE A 69 7.26 -6.58 -11.41
C ILE A 69 8.69 -6.77 -10.88
N LEU A 70 9.01 -6.17 -9.72
CA LEU A 70 10.34 -6.32 -9.11
C LEU A 70 10.61 -7.73 -8.58
N LEU A 71 9.58 -8.49 -8.22
CA LEU A 71 9.70 -9.88 -7.75
C LEU A 71 9.49 -10.92 -8.84
N ASP A 72 9.25 -10.48 -10.08
CA ASP A 72 8.91 -11.36 -11.21
C ASP A 72 7.62 -12.17 -10.96
N GLU A 73 6.67 -11.56 -10.22
CA GLU A 73 5.34 -12.10 -9.99
C GLU A 73 4.38 -11.65 -11.10
N GLU A 74 3.28 -12.37 -11.28
CA GLU A 74 2.21 -11.91 -12.17
C GLU A 74 1.70 -10.54 -11.72
N ASN A 75 1.57 -9.62 -12.67
CA ASN A 75 1.05 -8.29 -12.40
C ASN A 75 -0.23 -8.05 -13.21
N GLU A 76 -1.17 -7.34 -12.59
CA GLU A 76 -2.44 -6.93 -13.19
C GLU A 76 -2.36 -5.49 -13.73
N LEU A 77 -1.19 -5.06 -14.22
CA LEU A 77 -1.02 -3.70 -14.74
C LEU A 77 -1.90 -3.49 -15.97
N MET A 78 -2.69 -2.43 -15.95
CA MET A 78 -3.64 -2.10 -17.02
C MET A 78 -3.48 -0.64 -17.41
N PRO A 79 -3.40 -0.33 -18.71
CA PRO A 79 -3.41 1.06 -19.17
C PRO A 79 -4.77 1.70 -18.91
N ASN A 80 -4.80 3.01 -18.87
CA ASN A 80 -6.04 3.76 -18.76
C ASN A 80 -6.86 3.56 -20.05
N ILE A 81 -8.12 3.17 -19.89
CA ILE A 81 -9.00 2.78 -21.00
C ILE A 81 -9.35 3.94 -21.95
N PHE A 82 -9.14 5.19 -21.51
CA PHE A 82 -9.51 6.38 -22.29
C PHE A 82 -8.35 6.94 -23.12
N THR A 83 -7.11 6.47 -22.92
CA THR A 83 -5.94 7.02 -23.64
C THR A 83 -5.72 6.37 -25.01
N GLY A 84 -6.19 5.13 -25.20
CA GLY A 84 -5.88 4.34 -26.39
C GLY A 84 -4.38 3.96 -26.49
N ASN A 85 -3.58 4.25 -25.45
CA ASN A 85 -2.17 3.95 -25.37
C ASN A 85 -1.95 2.73 -24.47
N SER A 86 -1.19 1.72 -24.95
CA SER A 86 -0.90 0.48 -24.20
C SER A 86 0.26 0.61 -23.22
N VAL A 87 0.99 1.75 -23.22
CA VAL A 87 2.19 1.94 -22.41
C VAL A 87 1.85 2.55 -21.07
N CYS A 88 2.08 1.78 -20.00
CA CYS A 88 1.99 2.28 -18.62
C CYS A 88 3.36 2.78 -18.15
N GLU A 89 3.38 3.93 -17.46
CA GLU A 89 4.58 4.49 -16.85
C GLU A 89 4.46 4.40 -15.33
N LEU A 90 5.45 3.80 -14.67
CA LEU A 90 5.52 3.67 -13.23
C LEU A 90 6.91 4.04 -12.72
N GLY A 91 6.96 4.72 -11.58
CA GLY A 91 8.20 5.07 -10.93
C GLY A 91 8.08 5.08 -9.40
N MET A 92 9.18 4.79 -8.73
CA MET A 92 9.28 4.84 -7.29
C MET A 92 10.60 5.42 -6.83
N THR A 93 10.54 6.38 -5.92
CA THR A 93 11.72 6.88 -5.20
C THR A 93 11.69 6.31 -3.79
N PHE A 94 12.82 5.80 -3.29
CA PHE A 94 12.89 5.09 -2.02
C PHE A 94 14.24 5.21 -1.31
N MET A 95 14.23 4.94 -0.01
CA MET A 95 15.45 4.77 0.80
C MET A 95 15.80 3.30 0.93
N SER A 96 17.08 3.00 0.77
CA SER A 96 17.65 1.68 1.05
C SER A 96 19.07 1.86 1.55
N THR A 97 19.38 1.24 2.71
CA THR A 97 20.72 1.30 3.35
C THR A 97 21.30 2.72 3.49
N GLY A 98 20.46 3.68 3.89
CA GLY A 98 20.86 5.08 4.08
C GLY A 98 21.04 5.91 2.82
N ARG A 99 20.71 5.37 1.65
CA ARG A 99 20.83 6.02 0.34
C ARG A 99 19.48 6.15 -0.33
N LYS A 100 19.29 7.22 -1.10
CA LYS A 100 18.08 7.50 -1.85
C LYS A 100 18.24 7.07 -3.30
N PHE A 101 17.30 6.27 -3.78
CA PHE A 101 17.25 5.77 -5.15
C PHE A 101 15.95 6.14 -5.83
N ALA A 102 15.97 6.24 -7.15
CA ALA A 102 14.81 6.33 -8.01
C ALA A 102 14.85 5.20 -9.05
N TYR A 103 13.72 4.58 -9.28
CA TYR A 103 13.52 3.57 -10.29
C TYR A 103 12.28 3.88 -11.10
N ASP A 104 12.40 4.02 -12.40
CA ASP A 104 11.35 4.36 -13.33
C ASP A 104 11.35 3.37 -14.50
N PHE A 105 10.18 2.95 -14.95
CA PHE A 105 10.05 2.08 -16.13
C PHE A 105 8.75 2.38 -16.88
N LYS A 106 8.77 2.02 -18.20
CA LYS A 106 7.60 2.03 -19.07
C LYS A 106 7.38 0.63 -19.62
N TYR A 107 6.17 0.14 -19.42
CA TYR A 107 5.76 -1.20 -19.82
C TYR A 107 4.61 -1.14 -20.83
N ASP A 108 4.84 -1.70 -22.00
CA ASP A 108 3.80 -1.90 -23.01
C ASP A 108 3.04 -3.18 -22.68
N VAL A 109 1.81 -3.02 -22.20
CA VAL A 109 0.95 -4.13 -21.77
C VAL A 109 0.53 -5.01 -22.94
N GLN A 110 0.31 -4.43 -24.13
CA GLN A 110 -0.12 -5.15 -25.31
C GLN A 110 0.99 -6.05 -25.88
N ASN A 111 2.20 -5.51 -25.97
CA ASN A 111 3.37 -6.24 -26.51
C ASN A 111 4.14 -7.00 -25.43
N LYS A 112 3.83 -6.78 -24.14
CA LYS A 112 4.52 -7.33 -22.98
C LYS A 112 6.03 -6.97 -22.98
N GLU A 113 6.34 -5.72 -23.30
CA GLU A 113 7.71 -5.21 -23.45
C GLU A 113 8.01 -4.07 -22.47
N TYR A 114 9.21 -4.09 -21.85
CA TYR A 114 9.76 -2.95 -21.11
C TYR A 114 10.51 -2.06 -22.09
N ILE A 115 9.89 -0.96 -22.50
CA ILE A 115 10.44 -0.02 -23.50
C ILE A 115 11.37 1.01 -22.87
N TYR A 116 11.25 1.26 -21.58
CA TYR A 116 12.10 2.17 -20.82
C TYR A 116 12.38 1.60 -19.43
N GLU A 117 13.61 1.77 -18.95
CA GLU A 117 14.03 1.43 -17.60
C GLU A 117 15.15 2.37 -17.17
N LYS A 118 15.03 2.95 -15.96
CA LYS A 118 16.05 3.82 -15.39
C LYS A 118 16.19 3.58 -13.89
N PHE A 119 17.42 3.39 -13.45
CA PHE A 119 17.78 3.34 -12.03
C PHE A 119 18.84 4.39 -11.72
N SER A 120 18.60 5.18 -10.69
CA SER A 120 19.48 6.28 -10.31
C SER A 120 19.61 6.38 -8.80
N GLU A 121 20.80 6.81 -8.34
CA GLU A 121 21.04 7.24 -6.98
C GLU A 121 20.88 8.75 -6.88
N ILE A 122 20.15 9.23 -5.88
CA ILE A 122 19.94 10.65 -5.63
C ILE A 122 20.79 11.07 -4.43
N LYS A 123 21.80 11.90 -4.67
CA LYS A 123 22.73 12.42 -3.68
C LYS A 123 22.41 13.87 -3.37
N LYS A 124 22.59 14.29 -2.13
CA LYS A 124 22.57 15.70 -1.76
C LYS A 124 23.99 16.25 -1.72
N ASP A 125 24.19 17.40 -2.36
CA ASP A 125 25.44 18.14 -2.29
C ASP A 125 25.62 18.87 -0.93
N GLU A 126 26.65 19.67 -0.80
CA GLU A 126 26.94 20.46 0.41
C GLU A 126 25.88 21.53 0.69
N TYR A 127 25.14 21.94 -0.33
CA TYR A 127 24.08 22.94 -0.27
C TYR A 127 22.66 22.34 -0.22
N ASP A 128 22.56 21.01 0.06
CA ASP A 128 21.29 20.25 0.09
C ASP A 128 20.56 20.14 -1.25
N ASN A 129 21.19 20.49 -2.39
CA ASN A 129 20.60 20.26 -3.71
C ASN A 129 20.68 18.77 -4.06
N GLU A 130 19.61 18.23 -4.63
CA GLU A 130 19.58 16.87 -5.10
C GLU A 130 20.26 16.74 -6.46
N LYS A 131 21.24 15.82 -6.56
CA LYS A 131 21.94 15.45 -7.78
C LYS A 131 21.69 14.00 -8.11
N GLU A 132 21.20 13.74 -9.31
CA GLU A 132 20.95 12.41 -9.81
C GLU A 132 22.21 11.80 -10.42
N VAL A 133 22.55 10.58 -10.01
CA VAL A 133 23.62 9.75 -10.57
C VAL A 133 22.95 8.53 -11.22
N CYS A 134 22.88 8.51 -12.54
CA CYS A 134 22.29 7.41 -13.28
C CYS A 134 23.22 6.19 -13.28
N TRP A 135 22.70 5.06 -12.79
CA TRP A 135 23.40 3.77 -12.79
C TRP A 135 23.04 2.94 -14.00
N LEU A 136 21.77 2.99 -14.42
CA LEU A 136 21.22 2.26 -15.53
C LEU A 136 20.18 3.11 -16.24
N LYS A 137 20.22 3.16 -17.57
CA LYS A 137 19.16 3.68 -18.43
C LYS A 137 19.06 2.83 -19.68
N LYS A 138 17.86 2.39 -19.99
CA LYS A 138 17.48 1.76 -21.24
C LYS A 138 16.31 2.55 -21.79
N ASP A 139 16.46 3.07 -22.98
CA ASP A 139 15.37 3.66 -23.74
C ASP A 139 15.36 3.01 -25.14
N SER A 140 14.43 2.12 -25.36
CA SER A 140 14.33 1.36 -26.60
C SER A 140 13.77 2.19 -27.76
N LEU A 141 13.09 3.31 -27.47
CA LEU A 141 12.54 4.19 -28.51
C LEU A 141 13.59 5.13 -29.06
N SER A 142 14.42 5.72 -28.21
CA SER A 142 15.52 6.60 -28.62
C SER A 142 16.80 5.85 -28.97
N GLY A 143 16.92 4.56 -28.58
CA GLY A 143 18.15 3.77 -28.70
C GLY A 143 19.24 4.20 -27.70
N GLU A 144 18.87 4.96 -26.64
CA GLU A 144 19.83 5.41 -25.63
C GLU A 144 20.01 4.33 -24.55
N TYR A 145 21.25 3.89 -24.39
CA TYR A 145 21.64 2.94 -23.36
C TYR A 145 22.79 3.50 -22.55
N LYS A 146 22.66 3.49 -21.22
CA LYS A 146 23.68 3.92 -20.28
C LYS A 146 23.79 2.94 -19.13
N CYS A 147 25.02 2.57 -18.78
CA CYS A 147 25.30 1.76 -17.62
C CYS A 147 26.50 2.31 -16.86
N ILE A 148 26.46 2.28 -15.54
CA ILE A 148 27.57 2.66 -14.68
C ILE A 148 28.76 1.72 -14.86
N ASP A 149 28.52 0.47 -15.28
CA ASP A 149 29.54 -0.48 -15.68
C ASP A 149 29.70 -0.44 -17.20
N GLU A 150 30.79 0.18 -17.66
CA GLU A 150 31.07 0.39 -19.08
C GLU A 150 31.17 -0.92 -19.87
N ASN A 151 31.58 -2.02 -19.22
CA ASN A 151 31.70 -3.33 -19.88
C ASN A 151 30.34 -3.92 -20.30
N LEU A 152 29.26 -3.49 -19.64
CA LEU A 152 27.89 -3.92 -19.97
C LEU A 152 27.25 -3.08 -21.06
N GLN A 153 27.70 -1.86 -21.31
CA GLN A 153 27.02 -0.91 -22.20
C GLN A 153 26.83 -1.44 -23.61
N GLY A 154 27.81 -2.20 -24.14
CA GLY A 154 27.71 -2.83 -25.46
C GLY A 154 26.75 -4.03 -25.56
N MET A 155 26.37 -4.63 -24.42
CA MET A 155 25.48 -5.80 -24.39
C MET A 155 23.99 -5.42 -24.42
N PHE A 156 23.64 -4.21 -24.02
CA PHE A 156 22.22 -3.80 -23.87
C PHE A 156 21.47 -3.68 -25.18
N SER A 157 22.14 -3.43 -26.30
CA SER A 157 21.50 -3.37 -27.62
C SER A 157 20.97 -4.72 -28.13
N VAL A 158 21.42 -5.83 -27.52
CA VAL A 158 21.09 -7.21 -27.91
C VAL A 158 20.08 -7.85 -26.96
N ILE A 159 19.78 -7.19 -25.84
CA ILE A 159 18.96 -7.79 -24.77
C ILE A 159 17.46 -7.71 -25.12
N SER A 160 16.74 -8.79 -24.86
CA SER A 160 15.30 -8.91 -25.01
C SER A 160 14.55 -7.77 -24.30
N LYS A 161 13.51 -7.25 -24.95
CA LYS A 161 12.64 -6.20 -24.38
C LYS A 161 11.64 -6.74 -23.36
N ASN A 162 11.47 -8.05 -23.30
CA ASN A 162 10.43 -8.69 -22.47
C ASN A 162 10.81 -8.78 -20.99
N ASN A 163 12.07 -8.51 -20.64
CA ASN A 163 12.56 -8.59 -19.27
C ASN A 163 13.22 -7.29 -18.81
N LEU A 164 13.19 -7.05 -17.51
CA LEU A 164 13.96 -6.00 -16.87
C LEU A 164 15.46 -6.34 -16.92
N LEU A 165 16.28 -5.31 -17.08
CA LEU A 165 17.72 -5.50 -17.28
C LEU A 165 18.41 -6.23 -16.13
N TYR A 166 18.02 -5.95 -14.88
CA TYR A 166 18.63 -6.60 -13.72
C TYR A 166 18.32 -8.11 -13.61
N ASN A 167 17.29 -8.61 -14.30
CA ASN A 167 16.99 -10.05 -14.35
C ASN A 167 17.82 -10.78 -15.39
N LEU A 168 18.28 -10.10 -16.42
CA LEU A 168 19.00 -10.68 -17.55
C LEU A 168 20.52 -10.74 -17.36
N ILE A 169 21.05 -9.96 -16.43
CA ILE A 169 22.48 -9.85 -16.20
C ILE A 169 22.90 -10.86 -15.15
N ASP A 170 23.98 -11.62 -15.43
CA ASP A 170 24.67 -12.38 -14.41
C ASP A 170 25.38 -11.42 -13.43
N VAL A 171 24.60 -11.01 -12.43
CA VAL A 171 25.01 -10.00 -11.43
C VAL A 171 26.24 -10.43 -10.63
N SER A 172 26.60 -11.72 -10.63
CA SER A 172 27.80 -12.23 -9.94
C SER A 172 29.10 -11.62 -10.47
N LYS A 173 29.09 -11.14 -11.72
CA LYS A 173 30.26 -10.56 -12.39
C LYS A 173 30.33 -9.02 -12.33
N PHE A 174 29.25 -8.36 -11.89
CA PHE A 174 29.11 -6.91 -11.96
C PHE A 174 28.61 -6.37 -10.62
N GLU A 175 29.53 -5.88 -9.79
CA GLU A 175 29.27 -5.47 -8.42
C GLU A 175 28.15 -4.40 -8.32
N LYS A 176 28.17 -3.38 -9.19
CA LYS A 176 27.17 -2.33 -9.19
C LYS A 176 25.79 -2.80 -9.62
N MET A 177 25.69 -3.74 -10.52
CA MET A 177 24.42 -4.36 -10.91
C MET A 177 23.88 -5.29 -9.83
N ALA A 178 24.75 -6.02 -9.14
CA ALA A 178 24.39 -6.82 -7.96
C ALA A 178 23.83 -5.92 -6.84
N GLU A 179 24.49 -4.80 -6.58
CA GLU A 179 24.05 -3.79 -5.61
C GLU A 179 22.67 -3.23 -5.99
N MET A 180 22.46 -2.83 -7.24
CA MET A 180 21.16 -2.35 -7.76
C MET A 180 20.06 -3.38 -7.55
N LYS A 181 20.29 -4.62 -7.99
CA LYS A 181 19.34 -5.72 -7.80
C LYS A 181 19.00 -5.95 -6.33
N SER A 182 19.99 -5.91 -5.46
CA SER A 182 19.79 -6.05 -4.00
C SER A 182 18.89 -4.94 -3.45
N HIS A 183 19.06 -3.68 -3.88
CA HIS A 183 18.21 -2.56 -3.46
C HIS A 183 16.76 -2.72 -3.94
N LEU A 184 16.55 -3.10 -5.22
CA LEU A 184 15.22 -3.27 -5.80
C LEU A 184 14.47 -4.45 -5.19
N ILE A 185 15.09 -5.62 -5.11
CA ILE A 185 14.49 -6.82 -4.50
C ILE A 185 14.28 -6.61 -2.99
N GLY A 186 15.24 -5.96 -2.31
CA GLY A 186 15.12 -5.63 -0.90
C GLY A 186 13.96 -4.67 -0.60
N LEU A 187 13.69 -3.70 -1.48
CA LEU A 187 12.51 -2.83 -1.40
C LEU A 187 11.24 -3.66 -1.60
N ALA A 188 11.15 -4.43 -2.70
CA ALA A 188 9.96 -5.18 -3.04
C ALA A 188 9.55 -6.18 -1.95
N LYS A 189 10.51 -6.88 -1.35
CA LYS A 189 10.28 -7.80 -0.22
C LYS A 189 9.80 -7.11 1.07
N LYS A 190 10.05 -5.80 1.22
CA LYS A 190 9.55 -5.04 2.36
C LYS A 190 8.12 -4.54 2.18
N ILE A 191 7.60 -4.49 0.95
CA ILE A 191 6.26 -4.01 0.66
C ILE A 191 5.26 -5.15 0.86
N GLU A 192 4.33 -4.97 1.79
CA GLU A 192 3.18 -5.84 2.01
C GLU A 192 1.90 -5.08 1.66
N VAL A 193 1.09 -5.64 0.75
CA VAL A 193 -0.15 -5.00 0.28
C VAL A 193 -1.34 -5.86 0.69
N VAL A 194 -2.21 -5.31 1.51
CA VAL A 194 -3.42 -6.00 2.00
C VAL A 194 -4.68 -5.17 1.74
N ASN A 195 -5.80 -5.84 1.50
CA ASN A 195 -7.12 -5.21 1.43
C ASN A 195 -7.96 -5.70 2.62
N MET A 196 -8.48 -4.77 3.43
CA MET A 196 -9.22 -5.11 4.63
C MET A 196 -10.56 -5.80 4.35
N ASN A 197 -11.13 -5.69 3.16
CA ASN A 197 -12.35 -6.44 2.83
C ASN A 197 -12.09 -7.95 2.77
N ASN A 198 -10.91 -8.34 2.27
CA ASN A 198 -10.52 -9.72 2.03
C ASN A 198 -9.15 -10.05 2.65
N ILE A 199 -8.88 -9.53 3.86
CA ILE A 199 -7.59 -9.79 4.52
C ILE A 199 -7.44 -11.28 4.85
N PRO A 200 -6.39 -11.95 4.33
CA PRO A 200 -6.22 -13.38 4.54
C PRO A 200 -5.73 -13.69 5.95
N MET A 201 -6.35 -14.69 6.61
CA MET A 201 -5.90 -15.19 7.91
C MET A 201 -4.63 -16.06 7.80
N LYS A 202 -4.28 -16.51 6.60
CA LYS A 202 -3.15 -17.43 6.34
C LYS A 202 -1.84 -16.95 6.97
N HIS A 203 -1.52 -15.68 6.83
CA HIS A 203 -0.29 -15.11 7.38
C HIS A 203 -0.25 -15.18 8.92
N THR A 204 -1.37 -14.88 9.58
CA THR A 204 -1.48 -15.04 11.06
C THR A 204 -1.31 -16.50 11.46
N ILE A 205 -1.95 -17.42 10.74
CA ILE A 205 -1.83 -18.86 10.98
C ILE A 205 -0.38 -19.33 10.90
N GLU A 206 0.35 -18.94 9.85
CA GLU A 206 1.76 -19.30 9.65
C GLU A 206 2.65 -18.82 10.79
N LEU A 207 2.45 -17.57 11.25
CA LEU A 207 3.23 -17.03 12.37
C LEU A 207 2.86 -17.69 13.72
N MET A 208 1.60 -18.09 13.89
CA MET A 208 1.14 -18.80 15.09
C MET A 208 1.58 -20.27 15.12
N LYS A 209 1.54 -20.98 13.98
CA LYS A 209 2.03 -22.37 13.84
C LYS A 209 3.52 -22.50 14.17
N ASN A 210 4.33 -21.63 13.61
CA ASN A 210 5.79 -21.71 13.69
C ASN A 210 6.35 -21.30 15.06
N LYS A 211 5.49 -21.04 16.07
CA LYS A 211 5.88 -20.56 17.41
C LYS A 211 6.93 -19.44 17.30
N ASN A 212 6.70 -18.54 16.33
CA ASN A 212 7.59 -17.43 16.05
C ASN A 212 7.67 -16.48 17.28
N SER A 213 8.80 -15.79 17.41
CA SER A 213 8.99 -14.76 18.43
C SER A 213 7.92 -13.66 18.41
N LEU A 214 7.23 -13.47 17.28
CA LEU A 214 6.14 -12.52 17.09
C LEU A 214 4.81 -13.00 17.69
N GLN A 215 4.62 -14.30 17.93
CA GLN A 215 3.35 -14.87 18.42
C GLN A 215 2.83 -14.14 19.66
N ASN A 216 3.65 -13.98 20.69
CA ASN A 216 3.25 -13.30 21.92
C ASN A 216 2.86 -11.83 21.69
N LYS A 217 3.50 -11.16 20.74
CA LYS A 217 3.20 -9.76 20.38
C LYS A 217 1.89 -9.67 19.61
N ILE A 218 1.61 -10.62 18.71
CA ILE A 218 0.33 -10.73 18.00
C ILE A 218 -0.81 -10.96 18.99
N VAL A 219 -0.66 -11.91 19.91
CA VAL A 219 -1.66 -12.18 20.95
C VAL A 219 -1.88 -10.95 21.84
N ALA A 220 -0.80 -10.26 22.24
CA ALA A 220 -0.91 -9.03 23.03
C ALA A 220 -1.63 -7.92 22.26
N PHE A 221 -1.35 -7.75 20.97
CA PHE A 221 -2.07 -6.79 20.11
C PHE A 221 -3.58 -7.10 20.08
N ILE A 222 -3.96 -8.36 19.81
CA ILE A 222 -5.36 -8.78 19.73
C ILE A 222 -6.08 -8.54 21.06
N LYS A 223 -5.47 -8.92 22.20
CA LYS A 223 -6.03 -8.68 23.53
C LYS A 223 -6.23 -7.20 23.85
N ASN A 224 -5.28 -6.35 23.42
CA ASN A 224 -5.34 -4.90 23.66
C ASN A 224 -6.26 -4.16 22.66
N ALA A 225 -6.77 -4.83 21.64
CA ALA A 225 -7.66 -4.26 20.65
C ALA A 225 -9.13 -4.10 21.14
N ASP A 226 -9.39 -4.20 22.44
CA ASP A 226 -10.72 -4.06 23.08
C ASP A 226 -11.77 -5.07 22.57
N LEU A 227 -11.32 -6.31 22.31
CA LEU A 227 -12.18 -7.38 21.80
C LEU A 227 -12.78 -8.25 22.90
N TYR A 228 -12.57 -7.91 24.18
CA TYR A 228 -12.97 -8.72 25.36
C TYR A 228 -12.48 -10.18 25.30
N LEU A 229 -11.32 -10.39 24.70
CA LEU A 229 -10.71 -11.68 24.41
C LEU A 229 -9.59 -11.94 25.42
N ASP A 230 -9.69 -13.07 26.17
CA ASP A 230 -8.68 -13.44 27.17
C ASP A 230 -7.43 -14.01 26.54
N ASN A 231 -7.60 -14.80 25.46
CA ASN A 231 -6.49 -15.42 24.73
C ASN A 231 -6.85 -15.71 23.27
N PHE A 232 -5.83 -15.77 22.41
CA PHE A 232 -5.92 -16.19 21.03
C PHE A 232 -4.74 -17.12 20.72
N GLU A 233 -5.01 -18.34 20.26
CA GLU A 233 -3.98 -19.35 20.07
C GLU A 233 -4.25 -20.24 18.85
N TYR A 234 -3.20 -20.82 18.30
CA TYR A 234 -3.29 -21.91 17.33
C TYR A 234 -3.11 -23.23 18.08
N VAL A 235 -4.06 -24.15 17.91
CA VAL A 235 -4.07 -25.46 18.58
C VAL A 235 -3.69 -26.54 17.58
N GLU A 236 -2.58 -27.21 17.81
CA GLU A 236 -2.24 -28.44 17.10
C GLU A 236 -3.23 -29.52 17.53
N MET A 237 -4.09 -29.96 16.63
CA MET A 237 -4.87 -31.17 16.84
C MET A 237 -4.01 -32.35 16.39
N ASP A 238 -3.94 -33.40 17.21
CA ASP A 238 -3.35 -34.65 16.76
C ASP A 238 -4.03 -35.07 15.46
N ASN A 239 -3.26 -35.51 14.49
CA ASN A 239 -3.72 -35.84 13.15
C ASN A 239 -4.98 -36.71 13.28
N ILE A 240 -6.13 -36.15 12.94
CA ILE A 240 -7.28 -36.96 12.56
C ILE A 240 -6.84 -37.51 11.21
N GLU A 241 -6.29 -38.73 11.20
CA GLU A 241 -6.14 -39.50 9.97
C GLU A 241 -7.56 -39.58 9.38
N THR A 242 -7.86 -38.70 8.45
CA THR A 242 -8.98 -38.88 7.54
C THR A 242 -8.57 -40.03 6.66
N GLU A 243 -8.80 -41.26 7.12
CA GLU A 243 -8.81 -42.42 6.26
C GLU A 243 -9.92 -42.22 5.24
N PHE A 244 -9.57 -41.57 4.13
CA PHE A 244 -10.33 -41.70 2.91
C PHE A 244 -10.02 -43.08 2.30
N GLU A 245 -10.46 -44.15 3.00
CA GLU A 245 -10.53 -45.45 2.41
C GLU A 245 -11.64 -45.46 1.36
N GLY A 246 -11.28 -45.49 0.09
CA GLY A 246 -12.18 -46.03 -0.90
C GLY A 246 -12.42 -45.24 -2.22
N SER A 247 -11.62 -44.27 -2.61
CA SER A 247 -11.68 -43.80 -3.98
C SER A 247 -10.30 -43.69 -4.58
N ASN A 248 -10.09 -44.26 -5.76
CA ASN A 248 -8.85 -44.25 -6.51
C ASN A 248 -8.55 -42.86 -7.17
N ASP A 249 -9.40 -41.86 -6.95
CA ASP A 249 -9.20 -40.51 -7.39
C ASP A 249 -8.56 -39.71 -6.25
N LYS A 250 -7.26 -39.45 -6.37
CA LYS A 250 -6.60 -38.45 -5.52
C LYS A 250 -7.29 -37.10 -5.79
N PRO A 251 -7.79 -36.41 -4.75
CA PRO A 251 -8.32 -35.06 -4.95
C PRO A 251 -7.25 -34.20 -5.60
N GLU A 252 -7.67 -33.31 -6.52
CA GLU A 252 -6.77 -32.34 -7.14
C GLU A 252 -6.05 -31.53 -6.06
N GLU A 253 -4.78 -31.18 -6.27
CA GLU A 253 -3.94 -30.43 -5.29
C GLU A 253 -4.67 -29.20 -4.75
N GLU A 254 -5.42 -28.49 -5.62
CA GLU A 254 -6.21 -27.32 -5.25
C GLU A 254 -7.28 -27.62 -4.17
N VAL A 255 -7.91 -28.79 -4.20
CA VAL A 255 -8.92 -29.20 -3.23
C VAL A 255 -8.26 -29.50 -1.88
N LEU A 256 -7.08 -30.11 -1.90
CA LEU A 256 -6.32 -30.40 -0.67
C LEU A 256 -5.89 -29.10 0.02
N ASP A 257 -5.41 -28.12 -0.74
CA ASP A 257 -5.00 -26.80 -0.22
C ASP A 257 -6.17 -26.04 0.42
N VAL A 258 -7.36 -26.10 -0.19
CA VAL A 258 -8.57 -25.48 0.36
C VAL A 258 -8.98 -26.15 1.69
N VAL A 259 -8.95 -27.49 1.75
CA VAL A 259 -9.30 -28.25 2.96
C VAL A 259 -8.29 -27.97 4.07
N GLU A 260 -6.99 -27.97 3.78
CA GLU A 260 -5.95 -27.67 4.75
C GLU A 260 -6.08 -26.26 5.31
N ASN A 261 -6.32 -25.26 4.45
CA ASN A 261 -6.55 -23.87 4.87
C ASN A 261 -7.77 -23.74 5.78
N LEU A 262 -8.86 -24.44 5.48
CA LEU A 262 -10.07 -24.43 6.31
C LEU A 262 -9.80 -25.09 7.69
N MET A 263 -9.11 -26.23 7.71
CA MET A 263 -8.70 -26.90 8.94
C MET A 263 -7.82 -26.01 9.81
N ASP A 264 -6.87 -25.32 9.21
CA ASP A 264 -6.00 -24.39 9.92
C ASP A 264 -6.76 -23.21 10.52
N GLN A 265 -7.77 -22.70 9.83
CA GLN A 265 -8.65 -21.66 10.38
C GLN A 265 -9.48 -22.13 11.55
N ILE A 266 -9.93 -23.40 11.55
CA ILE A 266 -10.67 -24.02 12.69
C ILE A 266 -9.76 -24.19 13.90
N ARG A 267 -8.46 -24.42 13.70
CA ARG A 267 -7.45 -24.57 14.76
C ARG A 267 -7.10 -23.24 15.46
N LEU A 268 -7.52 -22.10 14.92
CA LEU A 268 -7.45 -20.83 15.63
C LEU A 268 -8.55 -20.76 16.69
N VAL A 269 -8.15 -20.61 17.94
CA VAL A 269 -9.04 -20.65 19.10
C VAL A 269 -8.99 -19.32 19.84
N SER A 270 -10.17 -18.75 20.04
CA SER A 270 -10.40 -17.57 20.89
C SER A 270 -10.88 -18.01 22.27
N THR A 271 -10.42 -17.35 23.32
CA THR A 271 -10.88 -17.64 24.71
C THR A 271 -11.61 -16.40 25.24
N TYR A 272 -12.84 -16.62 25.71
CA TYR A 272 -13.70 -15.62 26.32
C TYR A 272 -14.15 -16.08 27.71
N LYS A 273 -13.78 -15.36 28.77
CA LYS A 273 -14.11 -15.70 30.16
C LYS A 273 -13.77 -17.16 30.50
N GLY A 274 -12.61 -17.62 30.00
CA GLY A 274 -12.13 -18.98 30.21
C GLY A 274 -12.75 -20.06 29.30
N VAL A 275 -13.71 -19.69 28.42
CA VAL A 275 -14.32 -20.63 27.46
C VAL A 275 -13.56 -20.53 26.13
N ARG A 276 -13.09 -21.68 25.65
CA ARG A 276 -12.33 -21.79 24.37
C ARG A 276 -13.32 -22.13 23.25
N VAL A 277 -13.24 -21.32 22.16
CA VAL A 277 -14.12 -21.48 21.00
C VAL A 277 -13.31 -21.30 19.69
N PRO A 278 -13.63 -22.05 18.62
CA PRO A 278 -13.01 -21.82 17.31
C PRO A 278 -13.32 -20.42 16.80
N SER A 279 -12.28 -19.64 16.52
CA SER A 279 -12.38 -18.24 16.04
C SER A 279 -13.22 -18.13 14.76
N LEU A 280 -13.02 -19.07 13.82
CA LEU A 280 -13.76 -19.08 12.54
C LEU A 280 -15.28 -19.08 12.73
N LEU A 281 -15.79 -19.80 13.73
CA LEU A 281 -17.24 -20.01 13.94
C LEU A 281 -17.85 -18.96 14.87
N PHE A 282 -17.12 -18.51 15.88
CA PHE A 282 -17.68 -17.72 16.99
C PHE A 282 -17.29 -16.25 16.95
N ASP A 283 -16.14 -15.89 16.36
CA ASP A 283 -15.72 -14.50 16.33
C ASP A 283 -16.49 -13.67 15.28
N SER A 284 -16.71 -12.41 15.61
CA SER A 284 -17.30 -11.47 14.67
C SER A 284 -16.38 -11.23 13.47
N THR A 285 -16.95 -10.75 12.35
CA THR A 285 -16.14 -10.35 11.18
C THR A 285 -15.07 -9.32 11.54
N GLY A 286 -15.39 -8.36 12.40
CA GLY A 286 -14.44 -7.36 12.88
C GLY A 286 -13.30 -7.98 13.68
N THR A 287 -13.62 -8.89 14.62
CA THR A 287 -12.62 -9.63 15.42
C THR A 287 -11.66 -10.41 14.52
N LYS A 288 -12.20 -11.15 13.54
CA LYS A 288 -11.38 -11.92 12.58
C LYS A 288 -10.47 -11.01 11.76
N LYS A 289 -10.97 -9.88 11.25
CA LYS A 289 -10.17 -8.91 10.51
C LYS A 289 -9.04 -8.32 11.36
N ILE A 290 -9.31 -8.02 12.63
CA ILE A 290 -8.30 -7.50 13.56
C ILE A 290 -7.25 -8.58 13.85
N ALA A 291 -7.66 -9.83 14.06
CA ALA A 291 -6.73 -10.93 14.26
C ALA A 291 -5.84 -11.18 13.03
N ALA A 292 -6.40 -11.08 11.82
CA ALA A 292 -5.64 -11.15 10.58
C ALA A 292 -4.68 -9.96 10.43
N LEU A 293 -5.14 -8.74 10.69
CA LEU A 293 -4.33 -7.52 10.59
C LEU A 293 -3.19 -7.49 11.60
N ALA A 294 -3.37 -8.09 12.78
CA ALA A 294 -2.38 -8.10 13.85
C ALA A 294 -1.01 -8.63 13.41
N SER A 295 -0.98 -9.69 12.61
CA SER A 295 0.25 -10.29 12.10
C SER A 295 1.00 -9.32 11.19
N TYR A 296 0.32 -8.67 10.25
CA TYR A 296 0.91 -7.69 9.34
C TYR A 296 1.43 -6.45 10.06
N VAL A 297 0.67 -5.92 11.02
CA VAL A 297 1.07 -4.75 11.81
C VAL A 297 2.29 -5.05 12.66
N ILE A 298 2.27 -6.16 13.41
CA ILE A 298 3.36 -6.53 14.31
C ILE A 298 4.64 -6.86 13.52
N GLU A 299 4.50 -7.63 12.44
CA GLU A 299 5.66 -7.94 11.59
C GLU A 299 6.23 -6.69 10.92
N ALA A 300 5.37 -5.78 10.44
CA ALA A 300 5.83 -4.54 9.84
C ALA A 300 6.64 -3.69 10.84
N LEU A 301 6.15 -3.53 12.07
CA LEU A 301 6.83 -2.76 13.10
C LEU A 301 8.15 -3.41 13.55
N GLU A 302 8.21 -4.73 13.64
CA GLU A 302 9.39 -5.46 14.08
C GLU A 302 10.49 -5.59 13.01
N GLN A 303 10.09 -5.69 11.74
CA GLN A 303 11.02 -5.94 10.63
C GLN A 303 11.24 -4.70 9.73
N GLY A 304 10.62 -3.57 10.05
CA GLY A 304 10.73 -2.35 9.25
C GLY A 304 10.14 -2.51 7.85
N LYS A 305 8.99 -3.18 7.73
CA LYS A 305 8.27 -3.35 6.45
C LYS A 305 7.44 -2.11 6.09
N ILE A 306 7.00 -2.06 4.86
CA ILE A 306 6.12 -1.04 4.29
C ILE A 306 4.75 -1.69 4.13
N LEU A 307 3.82 -1.37 5.02
CA LEU A 307 2.48 -1.92 5.03
C LEU A 307 1.53 -1.00 4.25
N VAL A 308 1.00 -1.51 3.15
CA VAL A 308 0.06 -0.79 2.27
C VAL A 308 -1.32 -1.42 2.44
N ILE A 309 -2.28 -0.65 3.00
CA ILE A 309 -3.60 -1.16 3.37
C ILE A 309 -4.68 -0.45 2.58
N ASP A 310 -5.45 -1.22 1.81
CA ASP A 310 -6.66 -0.70 1.19
C ASP A 310 -7.84 -0.86 2.15
N GLU A 311 -8.63 0.22 2.33
CA GLU A 311 -9.82 0.29 3.20
C GLU A 311 -9.55 -0.09 4.67
N LEU A 312 -8.55 0.56 5.29
CA LEU A 312 -8.11 0.29 6.68
C LEU A 312 -9.27 0.32 7.70
N ASP A 313 -10.29 1.13 7.48
CA ASP A 313 -11.46 1.29 8.36
C ASP A 313 -12.59 0.29 8.09
N SER A 314 -12.41 -0.65 7.14
CA SER A 314 -13.46 -1.63 6.82
C SER A 314 -13.74 -2.59 7.98
N SER A 315 -14.93 -2.44 8.58
CA SER A 315 -15.43 -3.25 9.70
C SER A 315 -14.63 -3.11 11.01
N ILE A 316 -13.82 -2.05 11.14
CA ILE A 316 -13.05 -1.74 12.35
C ILE A 316 -13.54 -0.40 12.92
N HIS A 317 -13.66 -0.35 14.26
CA HIS A 317 -14.04 0.88 14.93
C HIS A 317 -12.96 1.95 14.81
N PHE A 318 -13.33 3.21 14.52
CA PHE A 318 -12.39 4.30 14.24
C PHE A 318 -11.30 4.51 15.32
N LYS A 319 -11.61 4.26 16.61
CA LYS A 319 -10.62 4.35 17.71
C LYS A 319 -9.48 3.34 17.52
N LEU A 320 -9.78 2.14 17.05
CA LEU A 320 -8.76 1.12 16.81
C LEU A 320 -7.93 1.45 15.57
N THR A 321 -8.58 1.90 14.48
CA THR A 321 -7.87 2.41 13.29
C THR A 321 -6.91 3.52 13.67
N ARG A 322 -7.37 4.48 14.50
CA ARG A 322 -6.54 5.56 15.02
C ARG A 322 -5.37 5.06 15.88
N ALA A 323 -5.60 4.05 16.73
CA ALA A 323 -4.56 3.45 17.55
C ALA A 323 -3.48 2.76 16.71
N ILE A 324 -3.86 2.02 15.68
CA ILE A 324 -2.95 1.38 14.73
C ILE A 324 -2.06 2.42 14.03
N VAL A 325 -2.66 3.48 13.49
CA VAL A 325 -1.91 4.57 12.86
C VAL A 325 -0.95 5.24 13.87
N ALA A 326 -1.39 5.43 15.12
CA ALA A 326 -0.56 5.99 16.17
C ALA A 326 0.65 5.10 16.52
N MET A 327 0.54 3.76 16.42
CA MET A 327 1.67 2.85 16.60
C MET A 327 2.77 3.13 15.56
N PHE A 328 2.41 3.30 14.29
CA PHE A 328 3.39 3.64 13.25
C PHE A 328 3.99 5.03 13.43
N ASN A 329 3.23 6.01 13.91
CA ASN A 329 3.69 7.36 14.16
C ASN A 329 4.47 7.52 15.49
N ASN A 330 4.56 6.46 16.28
CA ASN A 330 5.27 6.48 17.56
C ASN A 330 6.80 6.60 17.37
N GLU A 331 7.49 7.16 18.35
CA GLU A 331 8.96 7.28 18.37
C GLU A 331 9.63 5.91 18.39
N LEU A 332 9.02 4.90 19.02
CA LEU A 332 9.52 3.53 19.06
C LEU A 332 9.50 2.82 17.69
N ASN A 333 8.74 3.33 16.73
CA ASN A 333 8.82 2.86 15.35
C ASN A 333 10.02 3.52 14.65
N GLU A 334 11.06 2.76 14.41
CA GLU A 334 12.30 3.26 13.79
C GLU A 334 12.23 3.28 12.25
N SER A 335 11.58 2.28 11.62
CA SER A 335 11.72 2.07 10.17
C SER A 335 10.48 1.54 9.43
N ALA A 336 9.43 1.14 10.15
CA ALA A 336 8.21 0.71 9.50
C ALA A 336 7.44 1.90 8.90
N GLN A 337 6.76 1.67 7.78
CA GLN A 337 5.99 2.67 7.06
C GLN A 337 4.59 2.13 6.77
N MET A 338 3.56 2.98 6.81
CA MET A 338 2.20 2.59 6.48
C MET A 338 1.56 3.59 5.52
N ILE A 339 1.03 3.08 4.41
CA ILE A 339 0.21 3.80 3.44
C ILE A 339 -1.18 3.17 3.49
N PHE A 340 -2.23 3.96 3.64
CA PHE A 340 -3.57 3.39 3.75
C PHE A 340 -4.63 4.24 3.09
N THR A 341 -5.65 3.59 2.51
CA THR A 341 -6.88 4.26 2.10
C THR A 341 -7.92 4.15 3.21
N VAL A 342 -8.78 5.14 3.32
CA VAL A 342 -9.78 5.24 4.38
C VAL A 342 -10.97 6.11 3.96
N HIS A 343 -12.15 5.79 4.49
CA HIS A 343 -13.38 6.57 4.31
C HIS A 343 -13.71 7.41 5.56
N ASP A 344 -13.23 6.98 6.74
CA ASP A 344 -13.52 7.67 7.99
C ASP A 344 -12.75 9.00 8.10
N ILE A 345 -13.49 10.07 7.92
CA ILE A 345 -12.97 11.44 8.01
C ILE A 345 -12.47 11.81 9.41
N ASN A 346 -12.88 11.10 10.47
CA ASN A 346 -12.41 11.38 11.83
C ASN A 346 -10.92 11.10 12.02
N LEU A 347 -10.28 10.41 11.08
CA LEU A 347 -8.83 10.24 11.04
C LEU A 347 -8.09 11.48 10.53
N MET A 348 -8.75 12.44 9.85
CA MET A 348 -8.10 13.67 9.33
C MET A 348 -7.75 14.69 10.44
N ASP A 349 -7.32 14.22 11.61
CA ASP A 349 -7.07 15.09 12.77
C ASP A 349 -5.65 15.69 12.76
N CYS A 350 -5.46 16.79 12.03
CA CYS A 350 -4.20 17.54 12.01
C CYS A 350 -3.89 18.31 13.30
N LYS A 351 -4.84 18.38 14.24
CA LYS A 351 -4.60 19.01 15.54
C LYS A 351 -3.92 18.08 16.52
N ARG A 352 -4.13 16.75 16.40
CA ARG A 352 -3.71 15.76 17.40
C ARG A 352 -2.90 14.59 16.85
N MET A 353 -2.88 14.37 15.52
CA MET A 353 -2.37 13.11 14.99
C MET A 353 -1.50 13.27 13.73
N PHE A 354 -1.92 14.09 12.79
CA PHE A 354 -1.28 14.16 11.48
C PHE A 354 -0.65 15.52 11.18
N ARG A 355 0.42 15.47 10.41
CA ARG A 355 0.94 16.61 9.65
C ARG A 355 0.08 16.76 8.39
N LYS A 356 0.04 17.96 7.79
CA LYS A 356 -0.70 18.19 6.54
C LYS A 356 -0.25 17.27 5.42
N GLU A 357 1.07 17.02 5.31
CA GLU A 357 1.68 16.18 4.29
C GLU A 357 1.27 14.69 4.39
N GLN A 358 0.70 14.27 5.53
CA GLN A 358 0.23 12.90 5.74
C GLN A 358 -1.20 12.66 5.23
N ILE A 359 -1.90 13.70 4.78
CA ILE A 359 -3.27 13.61 4.28
C ILE A 359 -3.26 13.89 2.78
N TRP A 360 -3.70 12.92 2.03
CA TRP A 360 -3.80 12.95 0.58
C TRP A 360 -5.23 12.74 0.13
N PHE A 361 -5.60 13.39 -0.96
CA PHE A 361 -6.92 13.29 -1.57
C PHE A 361 -6.80 12.70 -2.97
N VAL A 362 -7.79 11.88 -3.32
CA VAL A 362 -8.02 11.42 -4.68
C VAL A 362 -9.40 11.90 -5.09
N HIS A 363 -9.45 12.73 -6.10
CA HIS A 363 -10.66 13.32 -6.67
C HIS A 363 -10.80 12.92 -8.13
N LYS A 364 -12.02 12.68 -8.56
CA LYS A 364 -12.35 12.37 -9.96
C LYS A 364 -13.44 13.31 -10.42
N ASP A 365 -13.24 13.92 -11.57
CA ASP A 365 -14.23 14.71 -12.29
C ASP A 365 -14.32 14.27 -13.76
N GLU A 366 -14.94 15.09 -14.60
CA GLU A 366 -15.10 14.84 -16.04
C GLU A 366 -13.76 14.88 -16.80
N GLU A 367 -12.78 15.64 -16.31
CA GLU A 367 -11.49 15.83 -16.94
C GLU A 367 -10.51 14.70 -16.60
N GLY A 368 -10.59 14.12 -15.37
CA GLY A 368 -9.70 13.04 -14.98
C GLY A 368 -9.66 12.72 -13.50
N VAL A 369 -8.56 12.11 -13.07
CA VAL A 369 -8.30 11.77 -11.66
C VAL A 369 -7.11 12.58 -11.16
N TYR A 370 -7.31 13.28 -10.06
CA TYR A 370 -6.33 14.15 -9.41
C TYR A 370 -5.91 13.56 -8.07
N VAL A 371 -4.61 13.61 -7.80
CA VAL A 371 -4.02 13.18 -6.52
C VAL A 371 -3.25 14.36 -5.95
N TYR A 372 -3.65 14.85 -4.77
CA TYR A 372 -3.06 16.04 -4.14
C TYR A 372 -3.01 15.93 -2.62
N SER A 373 -2.12 16.67 -2.01
CA SER A 373 -1.90 16.70 -0.57
C SER A 373 -2.67 17.83 0.11
N LEU A 374 -3.06 17.63 1.36
CA LEU A 374 -3.53 18.75 2.20
C LEU A 374 -2.45 19.84 2.38
N ALA A 375 -1.19 19.48 2.21
CA ALA A 375 -0.07 20.44 2.27
C ALA A 375 -0.03 21.40 1.08
N ASP A 376 -0.68 21.09 -0.03
CA ASP A 376 -0.78 21.96 -1.21
C ASP A 376 -1.70 23.17 -0.96
N PHE A 377 -2.56 23.07 0.08
CA PHE A 377 -3.42 24.17 0.50
C PHE A 377 -2.69 25.14 1.43
N THR A 378 -2.76 26.42 1.11
CA THR A 378 -2.10 27.51 1.81
C THR A 378 -3.03 28.26 2.75
N ALA A 379 -2.49 29.29 3.44
CA ALA A 379 -3.30 30.20 4.26
C ALA A 379 -4.27 31.05 3.41
N GLU A 380 -3.99 31.25 2.13
CA GLU A 380 -4.85 31.95 1.17
C GLU A 380 -6.10 31.12 0.86
N ASP A 381 -5.98 29.81 0.82
CA ASP A 381 -7.09 28.83 0.70
C ASP A 381 -7.87 28.67 2.01
N GLY A 382 -7.51 29.43 3.05
CA GLY A 382 -8.13 29.36 4.37
C GLY A 382 -7.71 28.15 5.20
N ILE A 383 -6.60 27.47 4.85
CA ILE A 383 -6.08 26.29 5.54
C ILE A 383 -4.83 26.66 6.34
N ARG A 384 -5.04 26.99 7.62
CA ARG A 384 -3.98 27.26 8.59
C ARG A 384 -3.77 26.07 9.51
N ASP A 385 -2.71 26.09 10.31
CA ASP A 385 -2.40 25.04 11.30
C ASP A 385 -3.47 24.83 12.38
N THR A 386 -4.29 25.84 12.63
CA THR A 386 -5.39 25.80 13.58
C THR A 386 -6.73 25.42 12.96
N THR A 387 -6.79 25.31 11.64
CA THR A 387 -8.03 25.01 10.89
C THR A 387 -8.55 23.62 11.26
N ASP A 388 -9.87 23.52 11.41
CA ASP A 388 -10.55 22.24 11.51
C ASP A 388 -10.70 21.62 10.13
N ILE A 389 -9.81 20.66 9.83
CA ILE A 389 -9.75 20.02 8.51
C ILE A 389 -10.99 19.18 8.25
N ILE A 390 -11.51 18.50 9.27
CA ILE A 390 -12.71 17.67 9.15
C ILE A 390 -13.92 18.54 8.76
N GLU A 391 -14.07 19.70 9.41
CA GLU A 391 -15.14 20.62 9.07
C GLU A 391 -15.00 21.20 7.66
N LYS A 392 -13.78 21.56 7.25
CA LYS A 392 -13.50 22.05 5.90
C LYS A 392 -13.80 21.02 4.83
N TYR A 393 -13.40 19.75 5.06
CA TYR A 393 -13.71 18.64 4.16
C TYR A 393 -15.23 18.44 4.04
N LYS A 394 -15.96 18.40 5.16
CA LYS A 394 -17.43 18.29 5.15
C LYS A 394 -18.14 19.40 4.37
N LYS A 395 -17.54 20.59 4.31
CA LYS A 395 -18.06 21.73 3.53
C LYS A 395 -17.63 21.72 2.06
N GLY A 396 -16.91 20.68 1.61
CA GLY A 396 -16.44 20.56 0.24
C GLY A 396 -15.26 21.47 -0.15
N VAL A 397 -14.70 22.24 0.80
CA VAL A 397 -13.62 23.22 0.55
C VAL A 397 -12.33 22.54 0.05
N LEU A 398 -12.12 21.28 0.45
CA LEU A 398 -10.93 20.51 0.09
C LEU A 398 -11.15 19.64 -1.16
N GLY A 399 -12.32 19.69 -1.78
CA GLY A 399 -12.68 18.77 -2.86
C GLY A 399 -12.84 17.32 -2.37
N ALA A 400 -12.82 16.38 -3.29
CA ALA A 400 -12.85 14.93 -3.02
C ALA A 400 -14.00 14.45 -2.11
N LEU A 401 -15.12 15.19 -2.09
CA LEU A 401 -16.31 14.85 -1.32
C LEU A 401 -17.32 14.11 -2.22
N PRO A 402 -17.95 13.01 -1.78
CA PRO A 402 -19.06 12.40 -2.51
C PRO A 402 -20.29 13.31 -2.47
N ASP A 403 -20.97 13.42 -3.62
CA ASP A 403 -22.24 14.15 -3.74
C ASP A 403 -23.33 13.21 -4.30
N PRO A 404 -23.96 12.38 -3.46
CA PRO A 404 -24.94 11.39 -3.90
C PRO A 404 -26.30 12.02 -4.14
N GLU A 405 -26.79 12.00 -5.40
CA GLU A 405 -28.15 12.46 -5.79
C GLU A 405 -29.21 11.34 -5.75
N LEU A 406 -29.27 10.56 -4.69
CA LEU A 406 -30.16 9.40 -4.55
C LEU A 406 -31.66 9.80 -4.57
N ILE A 407 -32.00 11.03 -4.24
CA ILE A 407 -33.38 11.52 -4.29
C ILE A 407 -33.90 11.52 -5.74
N ASN A 408 -33.05 11.84 -6.71
CA ASN A 408 -33.41 11.78 -8.14
C ASN A 408 -33.79 10.35 -8.57
N SER A 409 -33.11 9.35 -8.00
CA SER A 409 -33.44 7.93 -8.24
C SER A 409 -34.79 7.56 -7.64
N LEU A 410 -35.13 8.05 -6.46
CA LEU A 410 -36.44 7.83 -5.84
C LEU A 410 -37.57 8.47 -6.66
N LEU A 411 -37.35 9.68 -7.17
CA LEU A 411 -38.31 10.39 -8.02
C LEU A 411 -38.55 9.64 -9.34
N SER A 412 -37.49 9.11 -9.94
CA SER A 412 -37.61 8.30 -11.19
C SER A 412 -38.39 7.00 -10.96
N ILE A 413 -38.25 6.34 -9.81
CA ILE A 413 -38.96 5.09 -9.47
C ILE A 413 -40.44 5.37 -9.22
N LYS A 414 -40.82 6.47 -8.63
CA LYS A 414 -42.19 6.78 -8.28
C LYS A 414 -43.01 7.41 -9.42
N GLY A 415 -42.39 7.67 -10.57
CA GLY A 415 -42.99 8.14 -11.84
C GLY A 415 -44.15 9.10 -11.65
N ASN A 416 -43.94 10.40 -11.81
CA ASN A 416 -44.88 11.53 -11.98
C ASN A 416 -44.62 12.77 -11.08
N VAL A 417 -43.43 12.90 -10.46
CA VAL A 417 -43.06 14.17 -9.79
C VAL A 417 -42.08 14.90 -10.70
N LYS A 418 -42.46 16.06 -11.22
CA LYS A 418 -41.56 16.93 -11.99
C LYS A 418 -40.40 17.36 -11.06
N VAL A 419 -39.17 17.13 -11.53
CA VAL A 419 -37.96 17.70 -10.90
C VAL A 419 -38.12 19.23 -10.88
N GLY A 420 -38.38 19.82 -9.74
CA GLY A 420 -38.59 21.26 -9.59
C GLY A 420 -39.31 21.70 -8.32
N ASP A 421 -39.95 20.78 -7.61
CA ASP A 421 -40.82 21.16 -6.47
C ASP A 421 -40.22 20.92 -5.08
N PHE A 422 -38.95 20.61 -4.96
CA PHE A 422 -38.30 20.45 -3.65
C PHE A 422 -37.02 21.26 -3.56
N ASP A 423 -37.14 22.48 -3.04
CA ASP A 423 -36.02 23.19 -2.42
C ASP A 423 -35.65 22.44 -1.12
N VAL A 424 -34.57 21.68 -1.14
CA VAL A 424 -33.99 21.08 0.05
C VAL A 424 -33.27 22.20 0.83
N LYS A 425 -33.87 22.65 1.88
CA LYS A 425 -33.24 23.53 2.88
C LYS A 425 -32.29 22.76 3.77
#